data_39d9c9267eb63bd14fc09612ef5b136b
#
_entry.id   39d9c9267eb63bd14fc09612ef5b136b
#
_cell.length_a   1.000
_cell.length_b   1.000
_cell.length_c   1.000
_cell.angle_alpha   90.00
_cell.angle_beta   90.00
_cell.angle_gamma   90.00
#
_symmetry.space_group_name_H-M   'P 1'
#
loop_
_entity.id
_entity.type
_entity.pdbx_description
1 polymer ?
#
loop_
_entity_poly.entity_id
_entity_poly.type
_entity_poly.pdbx_seq_one_letter_code
_entity_poly.pdbx_strand_id
1 'polypeptide(L)'
;MQTEVSQFAAFIGIDWADRKHDVCLQVAGSDTRETSILEHRPAAIDAWAKALRHRFGGRPIAVCLELADGPIVSAILEHDFFTLFPVNPSTLAGYRKTFTPSGAKDDPTDAAIALELLRRHPEKLKPLHRENDDMRSLRRLVEARRDLVHDRVRVTNRLIFTLKSYFPQILDWFRDKETEVFAAFIERWPSLQDAQRARHDTIVAFFHAHNVRRASVVDRRAQAMKSEVPLTSDPAVIEPARHIVAALLPQLRALSAGIVSLDSEIAIRCRALPDYHLFAELPGAGEVFASRLLAAFGEQRDRFANAAAFQKYVGIAPVTERSGNKHWVHWRWACPRFLRQTFVEWVASSIPHSFWARAFYDSHKAKGASHNATIRALAFKWIRILFRCWIDRTPHNESRYLAALQKRHSPILKFAAQDPS
;
A
#
# COMPACT_ATOMS: atom_id res chain seq x y z
N MET A 1 -11.12 4.94 -27.09
CA MET A 1 -11.82 3.83 -27.76
C MET A 1 -13.09 3.58 -26.99
N GLN A 2 -14.24 3.90 -27.58
CA GLN A 2 -15.54 3.43 -27.08
C GLN A 2 -15.59 1.93 -27.32
N THR A 3 -15.62 1.14 -26.25
CA THR A 3 -15.87 -0.30 -26.36
C THR A 3 -17.30 -0.45 -26.80
N GLU A 4 -17.51 -0.78 -28.07
CA GLU A 4 -18.88 -0.93 -28.61
C GLU A 4 -19.55 -2.06 -27.84
N VAL A 5 -20.66 -1.74 -27.19
CA VAL A 5 -21.52 -2.69 -26.45
C VAL A 5 -22.04 -3.80 -27.38
N SER A 6 -22.02 -3.55 -28.66
CA SER A 6 -22.46 -4.48 -29.74
C SER A 6 -21.60 -5.74 -29.87
N GLN A 7 -20.39 -5.78 -29.33
CA GLN A 7 -19.50 -6.96 -29.47
C GLN A 7 -19.77 -8.07 -28.46
N PHE A 8 -20.45 -7.79 -27.33
CA PHE A 8 -20.67 -8.79 -26.29
C PHE A 8 -21.93 -9.63 -26.56
N ALA A 9 -21.83 -10.95 -26.34
CA ALA A 9 -22.96 -11.87 -26.47
C ALA A 9 -23.90 -11.82 -25.26
N ALA A 10 -23.37 -11.47 -24.09
CA ALA A 10 -24.11 -11.33 -22.84
C ALA A 10 -23.42 -10.37 -21.87
N PHE A 11 -24.18 -9.91 -20.91
CA PHE A 11 -23.74 -9.05 -19.81
C PHE A 11 -24.03 -9.76 -18.49
N ILE A 12 -23.10 -9.70 -17.54
CA ILE A 12 -23.21 -10.33 -16.24
C ILE A 12 -22.88 -9.29 -15.17
N GLY A 13 -23.72 -9.20 -14.14
CA GLY A 13 -23.40 -8.56 -12.89
C GLY A 13 -23.13 -9.62 -11.82
N ILE A 14 -22.11 -9.45 -11.02
CA ILE A 14 -21.76 -10.36 -9.92
C ILE A 14 -21.66 -9.56 -8.62
N ASP A 15 -22.45 -9.96 -7.61
CA ASP A 15 -22.21 -9.58 -6.22
C ASP A 15 -21.39 -10.68 -5.53
N TRP A 16 -20.21 -10.28 -5.03
CA TRP A 16 -19.22 -11.21 -4.48
C TRP A 16 -19.42 -11.45 -2.99
N ALA A 17 -19.37 -12.71 -2.58
CA ALA A 17 -19.30 -13.10 -1.18
C ALA A 17 -18.37 -14.31 -0.98
N ASP A 18 -18.03 -14.63 0.26
CA ASP A 18 -17.02 -15.61 0.64
C ASP A 18 -17.32 -17.03 0.13
N ARG A 19 -18.58 -17.47 0.15
CA ARG A 19 -18.97 -18.84 -0.14
C ARG A 19 -19.78 -19.01 -1.41
N LYS A 20 -20.49 -17.97 -1.81
CA LYS A 20 -21.38 -17.96 -2.96
C LYS A 20 -21.49 -16.57 -3.53
N HIS A 21 -21.68 -16.46 -4.82
CA HIS A 21 -21.86 -15.18 -5.53
C HIS A 21 -23.25 -15.15 -6.13
N ASP A 22 -23.92 -14.01 -6.01
CA ASP A 22 -25.14 -13.77 -6.74
C ASP A 22 -24.78 -13.28 -8.15
N VAL A 23 -25.35 -13.94 -9.16
CA VAL A 23 -25.06 -13.68 -10.57
C VAL A 23 -26.36 -13.30 -11.28
N CYS A 24 -26.32 -12.18 -11.98
CA CYS A 24 -27.40 -11.75 -12.85
C CYS A 24 -26.88 -11.68 -14.29
N LEU A 25 -27.46 -12.47 -15.21
CA LEU A 25 -27.07 -12.55 -16.61
C LEU A 25 -28.17 -12.00 -17.50
N GLN A 26 -27.80 -11.28 -18.55
CA GLN A 26 -28.72 -10.85 -19.59
C GLN A 26 -28.07 -11.02 -20.98
N VAL A 27 -28.76 -11.71 -21.88
CA VAL A 27 -28.29 -11.93 -23.24
C VAL A 27 -28.41 -10.61 -24.03
N ALA A 28 -27.44 -10.34 -24.90
CA ALA A 28 -27.49 -9.17 -25.77
C ALA A 28 -28.74 -9.21 -26.65
N GLY A 29 -29.47 -8.09 -26.72
CA GLY A 29 -30.72 -7.99 -27.47
C GLY A 29 -31.98 -8.55 -26.77
N SER A 30 -31.84 -9.09 -25.56
CA SER A 30 -32.97 -9.54 -24.73
C SER A 30 -33.16 -8.65 -23.51
N ASP A 31 -34.41 -8.48 -23.07
CA ASP A 31 -34.70 -7.79 -21.80
C ASP A 31 -34.85 -8.76 -20.60
N THR A 32 -34.80 -10.08 -20.88
CA THR A 32 -34.92 -11.11 -19.85
C THR A 32 -33.64 -11.22 -19.04
N ARG A 33 -33.75 -11.19 -17.71
CA ARG A 33 -32.66 -11.40 -16.76
C ARG A 33 -32.78 -12.80 -16.16
N GLU A 34 -31.65 -13.45 -16.06
CA GLU A 34 -31.48 -14.77 -15.43
C GLU A 34 -30.67 -14.58 -14.17
N THR A 35 -31.17 -15.01 -13.02
CA THR A 35 -30.47 -14.98 -11.74
C THR A 35 -30.04 -16.39 -11.36
N SER A 36 -28.83 -16.50 -10.80
CA SER A 36 -28.30 -17.78 -10.33
C SER A 36 -27.30 -17.54 -9.19
N ILE A 37 -27.00 -18.60 -8.47
CA ILE A 37 -25.97 -18.61 -7.42
C ILE A 37 -24.77 -19.38 -7.94
N LEU A 38 -23.59 -18.77 -7.88
CA LEU A 38 -22.32 -19.40 -8.19
C LEU A 38 -21.56 -19.68 -6.89
N GLU A 39 -21.33 -20.94 -6.57
CA GLU A 39 -20.55 -21.30 -5.39
C GLU A 39 -19.07 -20.93 -5.58
N HIS A 40 -18.44 -20.43 -4.51
CA HIS A 40 -17.02 -20.09 -4.53
C HIS A 40 -16.14 -21.34 -4.38
N ARG A 41 -16.23 -22.24 -5.37
CA ARG A 41 -15.41 -23.45 -5.49
C ARG A 41 -14.82 -23.54 -6.89
N PRO A 42 -13.51 -23.88 -7.04
CA PRO A 42 -12.85 -23.93 -8.35
C PRO A 42 -13.64 -24.75 -9.39
N ALA A 43 -14.13 -25.93 -9.01
CA ALA A 43 -14.89 -26.78 -9.91
C ALA A 43 -16.24 -26.15 -10.35
N ALA A 44 -16.92 -25.43 -9.46
CA ALA A 44 -18.18 -24.76 -9.78
C ALA A 44 -17.95 -23.57 -10.72
N ILE A 45 -16.90 -22.77 -10.48
CA ILE A 45 -16.54 -21.64 -11.32
C ILE A 45 -16.10 -22.11 -12.72
N ASP A 46 -15.27 -23.15 -12.80
CA ASP A 46 -14.85 -23.73 -14.08
C ASP A 46 -16.05 -24.32 -14.89
N ALA A 47 -16.92 -25.07 -14.21
CA ALA A 47 -18.13 -25.61 -14.84
C ALA A 47 -19.07 -24.50 -15.35
N TRP A 48 -19.27 -23.44 -14.55
CA TRP A 48 -20.05 -22.27 -14.94
C TRP A 48 -19.45 -21.56 -16.14
N ALA A 49 -18.14 -21.34 -16.15
CA ALA A 49 -17.45 -20.71 -17.27
C ALA A 49 -17.54 -21.56 -18.56
N LYS A 50 -17.35 -22.89 -18.46
CA LYS A 50 -17.49 -23.82 -19.58
C LYS A 50 -18.92 -23.84 -20.14
N ALA A 51 -19.93 -23.82 -19.27
CA ALA A 51 -21.34 -23.78 -19.70
C ALA A 51 -21.63 -22.48 -20.47
N LEU A 52 -21.13 -21.32 -20.00
CA LEU A 52 -21.26 -20.05 -20.70
C LEU A 52 -20.49 -20.04 -22.04
N ARG A 53 -19.29 -20.58 -22.07
CA ARG A 53 -18.51 -20.72 -23.32
C ARG A 53 -19.30 -21.53 -24.35
N HIS A 54 -19.86 -22.65 -23.96
CA HIS A 54 -20.69 -23.48 -24.84
C HIS A 54 -21.97 -22.74 -25.30
N ARG A 55 -22.69 -22.15 -24.35
CA ARG A 55 -23.94 -21.42 -24.63
C ARG A 55 -23.76 -20.26 -25.64
N PHE A 56 -22.66 -19.54 -25.55
CA PHE A 56 -22.42 -18.36 -26.38
C PHE A 56 -21.40 -18.59 -27.49
N GLY A 57 -20.95 -19.84 -27.70
CA GLY A 57 -19.99 -20.19 -28.78
C GLY A 57 -18.61 -19.49 -28.59
N GLY A 58 -18.18 -19.25 -27.37
CA GLY A 58 -16.91 -18.55 -27.08
C GLY A 58 -16.92 -17.06 -27.38
N ARG A 59 -18.06 -16.46 -27.74
CA ARG A 59 -18.17 -15.00 -27.96
C ARG A 59 -17.92 -14.24 -26.66
N PRO A 60 -17.37 -13.01 -26.72
CA PRO A 60 -17.06 -12.19 -25.54
C PRO A 60 -18.30 -11.95 -24.65
N ILE A 61 -18.08 -12.02 -23.33
CA ILE A 61 -19.08 -11.71 -22.30
C ILE A 61 -18.52 -10.61 -21.39
N ALA A 62 -19.30 -9.55 -21.18
CA ALA A 62 -18.95 -8.47 -20.26
C ALA A 62 -19.39 -8.80 -18.84
N VAL A 63 -18.50 -8.66 -17.86
CA VAL A 63 -18.77 -8.97 -16.45
C VAL A 63 -18.49 -7.74 -15.58
N CYS A 64 -19.47 -7.27 -14.82
CA CYS A 64 -19.31 -6.18 -13.84
C CYS A 64 -19.32 -6.73 -12.42
N LEU A 65 -18.33 -6.30 -11.60
CA LEU A 65 -18.21 -6.69 -10.20
C LEU A 65 -17.49 -5.60 -9.40
N GLU A 66 -17.68 -5.61 -8.06
CA GLU A 66 -17.07 -4.61 -7.16
C GLU A 66 -15.54 -4.76 -6.97
N LEU A 67 -14.96 -5.82 -7.48
CA LEU A 67 -13.54 -6.15 -7.27
C LEU A 67 -12.72 -5.94 -8.54
N ALA A 68 -11.54 -5.34 -8.38
CA ALA A 68 -10.51 -5.28 -9.42
C ALA A 68 -9.42 -6.36 -9.25
N ASP A 69 -9.37 -7.03 -8.11
CA ASP A 69 -8.47 -8.15 -7.77
C ASP A 69 -9.18 -9.08 -6.77
N GLY A 70 -8.67 -10.28 -6.61
CA GLY A 70 -9.21 -11.26 -5.67
C GLY A 70 -9.45 -12.63 -6.31
N PRO A 71 -9.85 -13.63 -5.52
CA PRO A 71 -9.97 -15.01 -5.99
C PRO A 71 -10.91 -15.19 -7.17
N ILE A 72 -12.11 -14.60 -7.12
CA ILE A 72 -13.10 -14.69 -8.20
C ILE A 72 -12.63 -13.98 -9.48
N VAL A 73 -11.99 -12.82 -9.34
CA VAL A 73 -11.41 -12.08 -10.47
C VAL A 73 -10.33 -12.90 -11.15
N SER A 74 -9.43 -13.49 -10.36
CA SER A 74 -8.37 -14.35 -10.88
C SER A 74 -8.92 -15.56 -11.61
N ALA A 75 -9.93 -16.23 -11.05
CA ALA A 75 -10.55 -17.40 -11.65
C ALA A 75 -11.28 -17.07 -12.98
N ILE A 76 -12.02 -15.96 -13.04
CA ILE A 76 -12.72 -15.55 -14.27
C ILE A 76 -11.70 -15.15 -15.35
N LEU A 77 -10.61 -14.48 -14.99
CA LEU A 77 -9.57 -14.06 -15.94
C LEU A 77 -8.75 -15.22 -16.56
N GLU A 78 -8.86 -16.45 -16.05
CA GLU A 78 -8.33 -17.63 -16.73
C GLU A 78 -9.06 -17.96 -18.04
N HIS A 79 -10.25 -17.39 -18.25
CA HIS A 79 -11.07 -17.61 -19.42
C HIS A 79 -11.06 -16.36 -20.32
N ASP A 80 -10.51 -16.48 -21.53
CA ASP A 80 -10.22 -15.41 -22.49
C ASP A 80 -11.46 -14.69 -23.07
N PHE A 81 -12.64 -15.29 -22.95
CA PHE A 81 -13.91 -14.73 -23.45
C PHE A 81 -14.61 -13.80 -22.44
N PHE A 82 -14.13 -13.68 -21.22
CA PHE A 82 -14.63 -12.70 -20.26
C PHE A 82 -13.86 -11.37 -20.34
N THR A 83 -14.63 -10.28 -20.37
CA THR A 83 -14.09 -8.93 -20.18
C THR A 83 -14.64 -8.38 -18.87
N LEU A 84 -13.77 -8.16 -17.88
CA LEU A 84 -14.17 -7.69 -16.56
C LEU A 84 -14.20 -6.16 -16.52
N PHE A 85 -15.25 -5.62 -15.89
CA PHE A 85 -15.43 -4.20 -15.64
C PHE A 85 -15.57 -3.97 -14.12
N PRO A 86 -14.47 -3.73 -13.41
CA PRO A 86 -14.53 -3.46 -11.98
C PRO A 86 -15.20 -2.12 -11.70
N VAL A 87 -16.07 -2.09 -10.70
CA VAL A 87 -16.76 -0.89 -10.25
C VAL A 87 -16.41 -0.59 -8.79
N ASN A 88 -16.29 0.69 -8.46
CA ASN A 88 -16.05 1.06 -7.08
C ASN A 88 -17.31 0.81 -6.22
N PRO A 89 -17.19 0.15 -5.04
CA PRO A 89 -18.33 -0.07 -4.14
C PRO A 89 -19.15 1.17 -3.83
N SER A 90 -18.52 2.33 -3.66
CA SER A 90 -19.23 3.59 -3.43
C SER A 90 -20.05 4.06 -4.64
N THR A 91 -19.60 3.74 -5.85
CA THR A 91 -20.32 4.06 -7.09
C THR A 91 -21.55 3.17 -7.19
N LEU A 92 -21.41 1.86 -6.93
CA LEU A 92 -22.54 0.94 -6.96
C LEU A 92 -23.57 1.27 -5.87
N ALA A 93 -23.11 1.59 -4.65
CA ALA A 93 -23.98 2.04 -3.56
C ALA A 93 -24.72 3.36 -3.90
N GLY A 94 -24.04 4.30 -4.57
CA GLY A 94 -24.66 5.54 -5.05
C GLY A 94 -25.72 5.27 -6.14
N TYR A 95 -25.40 4.38 -7.06
CA TYR A 95 -26.32 3.99 -8.15
C TYR A 95 -27.56 3.25 -7.61
N ARG A 96 -27.37 2.36 -6.60
CA ARG A 96 -28.48 1.70 -5.88
C ARG A 96 -29.46 2.69 -5.27
N LYS A 97 -28.98 3.73 -4.60
CA LYS A 97 -29.84 4.76 -3.97
C LYS A 97 -30.76 5.47 -4.97
N THR A 98 -30.43 5.48 -6.24
CA THR A 98 -31.26 6.06 -7.30
C THR A 98 -32.53 5.24 -7.53
N PHE A 99 -32.48 3.91 -7.32
CA PHE A 99 -33.60 3.00 -7.55
C PHE A 99 -34.28 2.56 -6.24
N THR A 100 -33.55 2.52 -5.13
CA THR A 100 -34.01 2.08 -3.82
C THR A 100 -33.73 3.16 -2.78
N PRO A 101 -34.60 4.18 -2.64
CA PRO A 101 -34.37 5.30 -1.71
C PRO A 101 -34.26 4.87 -0.25
N SER A 102 -34.89 3.75 0.15
CA SER A 102 -34.80 3.18 1.50
C SER A 102 -33.38 2.69 1.87
N GLY A 103 -32.51 2.47 0.87
CA GLY A 103 -31.17 1.91 1.07
C GLY A 103 -31.16 0.43 1.47
N ALA A 104 -32.29 -0.27 1.34
CA ALA A 104 -32.35 -1.72 1.59
C ALA A 104 -31.30 -2.44 0.74
N LYS A 105 -30.54 -3.34 1.38
CA LYS A 105 -29.53 -4.16 0.75
C LYS A 105 -30.05 -5.58 0.61
N ASP A 106 -30.02 -6.08 -0.63
CA ASP A 106 -30.32 -7.46 -0.97
C ASP A 106 -29.36 -7.91 -2.07
N ASP A 107 -28.66 -9.03 -1.84
CA ASP A 107 -27.54 -9.47 -2.67
C ASP A 107 -27.95 -9.75 -4.14
N PRO A 108 -29.08 -10.38 -4.46
CA PRO A 108 -29.54 -10.50 -5.85
C PRO A 108 -29.80 -9.14 -6.54
N THR A 109 -30.22 -8.15 -5.77
CA THR A 109 -30.42 -6.78 -6.26
C THR A 109 -29.09 -6.13 -6.62
N ASP A 110 -28.04 -6.40 -5.86
CA ASP A 110 -26.70 -5.82 -6.11
C ASP A 110 -26.07 -6.37 -7.41
N ALA A 111 -26.19 -7.65 -7.68
CA ALA A 111 -25.80 -8.25 -8.96
C ALA A 111 -26.60 -7.64 -10.13
N ALA A 112 -27.92 -7.45 -9.98
CA ALA A 112 -28.74 -6.82 -10.99
C ALA A 112 -28.38 -5.35 -11.24
N ILE A 113 -28.01 -4.60 -10.19
CA ILE A 113 -27.56 -3.21 -10.28
C ILE A 113 -26.20 -3.11 -10.96
N ALA A 114 -25.26 -4.03 -10.69
CA ALA A 114 -23.99 -4.11 -11.40
C ALA A 114 -24.17 -4.37 -12.89
N LEU A 115 -25.08 -5.28 -13.25
CA LEU A 115 -25.48 -5.54 -14.63
C LEU A 115 -26.09 -4.29 -15.29
N GLU A 116 -27.02 -3.61 -14.63
CA GLU A 116 -27.68 -2.41 -15.14
C GLU A 116 -26.68 -1.29 -15.41
N LEU A 117 -25.75 -1.05 -14.46
CA LEU A 117 -24.68 -0.06 -14.61
C LEU A 117 -23.80 -0.38 -15.84
N LEU A 118 -23.44 -1.64 -16.04
CA LEU A 118 -22.64 -2.08 -17.18
C LEU A 118 -23.35 -1.86 -18.51
N ARG A 119 -24.65 -2.14 -18.57
CA ARG A 119 -25.43 -1.97 -19.79
C ARG A 119 -25.75 -0.53 -20.15
N ARG A 120 -26.06 0.30 -19.13
CA ARG A 120 -26.52 1.67 -19.35
C ARG A 120 -25.40 2.69 -19.41
N HIS A 121 -24.28 2.41 -18.77
CA HIS A 121 -23.17 3.35 -18.66
C HIS A 121 -21.80 2.71 -18.95
N PRO A 122 -21.67 1.94 -20.04
CA PRO A 122 -20.41 1.28 -20.39
C PRO A 122 -19.26 2.28 -20.58
N GLU A 123 -19.56 3.50 -21.03
CA GLU A 123 -18.59 4.58 -21.25
C GLU A 123 -17.95 5.09 -19.94
N LYS A 124 -18.55 4.81 -18.79
CA LYS A 124 -18.03 5.18 -17.47
C LYS A 124 -17.20 4.07 -16.83
N LEU A 125 -17.26 2.88 -17.37
CA LEU A 125 -16.53 1.71 -16.90
C LEU A 125 -15.31 1.47 -17.79
N LYS A 126 -14.23 0.99 -17.21
CA LYS A 126 -13.04 0.62 -17.94
C LYS A 126 -12.83 -0.88 -17.83
N PRO A 127 -12.56 -1.57 -18.94
CA PRO A 127 -12.22 -2.99 -18.88
C PRO A 127 -10.95 -3.18 -18.09
N LEU A 128 -10.92 -4.25 -17.31
CA LEU A 128 -9.73 -4.68 -16.59
C LEU A 128 -8.78 -5.36 -17.58
N HIS A 129 -7.68 -4.71 -17.84
CA HIS A 129 -6.61 -5.32 -18.63
C HIS A 129 -5.70 -6.15 -17.71
N ARG A 130 -5.45 -7.39 -18.09
CA ARG A 130 -4.52 -8.27 -17.40
C ARG A 130 -3.08 -7.76 -17.64
N GLU A 131 -2.42 -7.33 -16.57
CA GLU A 131 -0.99 -7.04 -16.60
C GLU A 131 -0.19 -8.34 -16.68
N ASN A 132 1.10 -8.27 -17.06
CA ASN A 132 1.96 -9.44 -17.09
C ASN A 132 2.11 -10.06 -15.69
N ASP A 133 2.58 -11.29 -15.63
CA ASP A 133 2.65 -12.06 -14.39
C ASP A 133 3.64 -11.45 -13.39
N ASP A 134 4.74 -10.88 -13.87
CA ASP A 134 5.73 -10.24 -13.00
C ASP A 134 5.17 -8.97 -12.35
N MET A 135 4.43 -8.14 -13.09
CA MET A 135 3.80 -6.93 -12.54
C MET A 135 2.69 -7.28 -11.53
N ARG A 136 1.87 -8.29 -11.83
CA ARG A 136 0.83 -8.76 -10.90
C ARG A 136 1.44 -9.34 -9.62
N SER A 137 2.51 -10.14 -9.78
CA SER A 137 3.26 -10.70 -8.65
C SER A 137 3.91 -9.60 -7.82
N LEU A 138 4.57 -8.62 -8.46
CA LEU A 138 5.18 -7.48 -7.78
C LEU A 138 4.16 -6.73 -6.93
N ARG A 139 2.97 -6.44 -7.47
CA ARG A 139 1.92 -5.73 -6.73
C ARG A 139 1.51 -6.47 -5.46
N ARG A 140 1.27 -7.77 -5.55
CA ARG A 140 0.92 -8.60 -4.39
C ARG A 140 2.05 -8.68 -3.36
N LEU A 141 3.29 -8.83 -3.82
CA LEU A 141 4.46 -8.91 -2.93
C LEU A 141 4.69 -7.61 -2.15
N VAL A 142 4.58 -6.44 -2.80
CA VAL A 142 4.79 -5.16 -2.11
C VAL A 142 3.67 -4.85 -1.11
N GLU A 143 2.43 -5.27 -1.38
CA GLU A 143 1.31 -5.17 -0.44
C GLU A 143 1.51 -6.12 0.74
N ALA A 144 1.78 -7.40 0.49
CA ALA A 144 2.06 -8.40 1.53
C ALA A 144 3.23 -7.98 2.43
N ARG A 145 4.32 -7.49 1.83
CA ARG A 145 5.44 -6.93 2.59
C ARG A 145 5.01 -5.79 3.51
N ARG A 146 4.15 -4.92 3.03
CA ARG A 146 3.63 -3.80 3.82
C ARG A 146 2.81 -4.28 5.01
N ASP A 147 2.01 -5.31 4.82
CA ASP A 147 1.21 -5.91 5.89
C ASP A 147 2.10 -6.53 6.96
N LEU A 148 3.15 -7.28 6.57
CA LEU A 148 4.14 -7.80 7.52
C LEU A 148 4.86 -6.68 8.30
N VAL A 149 5.18 -5.55 7.65
CA VAL A 149 5.75 -4.38 8.34
C VAL A 149 4.77 -3.81 9.36
N HIS A 150 3.49 -3.71 9.04
CA HIS A 150 2.46 -3.25 9.99
C HIS A 150 2.34 -4.22 11.18
N ASP A 151 2.37 -5.53 10.91
CA ASP A 151 2.33 -6.55 11.96
C ASP A 151 3.55 -6.45 12.87
N ARG A 152 4.74 -6.29 12.28
CA ARG A 152 5.98 -6.07 13.05
C ARG A 152 5.89 -4.84 13.95
N VAL A 153 5.40 -3.72 13.44
CA VAL A 153 5.18 -2.50 14.24
C VAL A 153 4.20 -2.76 15.39
N ARG A 154 3.11 -3.51 15.15
CA ARG A 154 2.14 -3.86 16.22
C ARG A 154 2.78 -4.72 17.30
N VAL A 155 3.55 -5.74 16.92
CA VAL A 155 4.27 -6.61 17.85
C VAL A 155 5.32 -5.80 18.64
N THR A 156 6.11 -4.97 17.96
CA THR A 156 7.11 -4.10 18.59
C THR A 156 6.46 -3.14 19.60
N ASN A 157 5.36 -2.51 19.25
CA ASN A 157 4.65 -1.60 20.17
C ASN A 157 4.12 -2.35 21.40
N ARG A 158 3.60 -3.56 21.23
CA ARG A 158 3.16 -4.40 22.34
C ARG A 158 4.33 -4.82 23.24
N LEU A 159 5.47 -5.17 22.65
CA LEU A 159 6.70 -5.50 23.36
C LEU A 159 7.18 -4.29 24.19
N ILE A 160 7.26 -3.10 23.59
CA ILE A 160 7.63 -1.86 24.26
C ILE A 160 6.68 -1.55 25.43
N PHE A 161 5.37 -1.69 25.21
CA PHE A 161 4.37 -1.46 26.25
C PHE A 161 4.57 -2.41 27.44
N THR A 162 4.80 -3.70 27.16
CA THR A 162 5.04 -4.70 28.21
C THR A 162 6.35 -4.41 28.96
N LEU A 163 7.45 -4.09 28.27
CA LEU A 163 8.73 -3.75 28.89
C LEU A 163 8.64 -2.52 29.79
N LYS A 164 7.85 -1.53 29.42
CA LYS A 164 7.61 -0.33 30.25
C LYS A 164 7.03 -0.64 31.62
N SER A 165 6.36 -1.75 31.82
CA SER A 165 5.75 -2.11 33.10
C SER A 165 6.74 -2.68 34.12
N TYR A 166 7.90 -3.23 33.68
CA TYR A 166 8.83 -3.86 34.63
C TYR A 166 10.33 -3.66 34.29
N PHE A 167 10.69 -3.42 33.02
CA PHE A 167 12.07 -3.27 32.56
C PHE A 167 12.22 -2.10 31.57
N PRO A 168 11.78 -0.88 31.94
CA PRO A 168 11.80 0.27 31.01
C PRO A 168 13.21 0.68 30.58
N GLN A 169 14.24 0.46 31.41
CA GLN A 169 15.62 0.89 31.19
C GLN A 169 16.20 0.33 29.88
N ILE A 170 15.80 -0.88 29.48
CA ILE A 170 16.27 -1.49 28.23
C ILE A 170 15.89 -0.66 27.00
N LEU A 171 14.80 0.12 27.07
CA LEU A 171 14.35 0.96 25.97
C LEU A 171 15.30 2.13 25.69
N ASP A 172 16.06 2.57 26.70
CA ASP A 172 17.07 3.62 26.56
C ASP A 172 18.42 3.05 26.09
N TRP A 173 18.71 1.79 26.44
CA TRP A 173 19.94 1.14 26.02
C TRP A 173 19.97 0.79 24.55
N PHE A 174 18.81 0.52 23.93
CA PHE A 174 18.68 0.17 22.51
C PHE A 174 17.81 1.20 21.78
N ARG A 175 18.41 1.89 20.82
CA ARG A 175 17.66 2.85 19.99
C ARG A 175 16.63 2.14 19.10
N ASP A 176 17.04 1.04 18.45
CA ASP A 176 16.23 0.24 17.57
C ASP A 176 15.80 -1.06 18.28
N LYS A 177 14.48 -1.25 18.41
CA LYS A 177 13.83 -2.37 19.09
C LYS A 177 13.49 -3.52 18.13
N GLU A 178 13.76 -3.37 16.85
CA GLU A 178 13.51 -4.39 15.82
C GLU A 178 14.77 -5.20 15.48
N THR A 179 15.90 -4.94 16.16
CA THR A 179 17.18 -5.59 15.94
C THR A 179 17.29 -6.93 16.66
N GLU A 180 18.04 -7.88 16.06
CA GLU A 180 18.32 -9.16 16.68
C GLU A 180 19.09 -9.01 18.02
N VAL A 181 20.00 -8.05 18.12
CA VAL A 181 20.73 -7.80 19.36
C VAL A 181 19.80 -7.38 20.50
N PHE A 182 18.74 -6.63 20.23
CA PHE A 182 17.73 -6.28 21.21
C PHE A 182 16.91 -7.51 21.65
N ALA A 183 16.46 -8.31 20.71
CA ALA A 183 15.71 -9.53 21.01
C ALA A 183 16.53 -10.55 21.80
N ALA A 184 17.76 -10.82 21.35
CA ALA A 184 18.67 -11.75 22.02
C ALA A 184 19.09 -11.24 23.41
N PHE A 185 19.18 -9.92 23.61
CA PHE A 185 19.46 -9.34 24.91
C PHE A 185 18.34 -9.66 25.92
N ILE A 186 17.10 -9.42 25.54
CA ILE A 186 15.93 -9.70 26.40
C ILE A 186 15.79 -11.18 26.71
N GLU A 187 16.06 -12.05 25.73
CA GLU A 187 16.03 -13.51 25.96
C GLU A 187 17.07 -13.94 26.99
N ARG A 188 18.26 -13.35 26.90
CA ARG A 188 19.34 -13.70 27.81
C ARG A 188 19.18 -13.11 29.21
N TRP A 189 18.69 -11.87 29.28
CA TRP A 189 18.46 -11.14 30.52
C TRP A 189 17.02 -10.54 30.51
N PRO A 190 16.04 -11.35 30.89
CA PRO A 190 14.64 -10.97 30.77
C PRO A 190 14.15 -9.95 31.81
N SER A 191 15.01 -9.55 32.77
CA SER A 191 14.75 -8.48 33.74
C SER A 191 16.00 -7.68 34.02
N LEU A 192 15.86 -6.50 34.67
CA LEU A 192 16.99 -5.70 35.11
C LEU A 192 17.84 -6.48 36.11
N GLN A 193 17.21 -7.21 37.04
CA GLN A 193 17.93 -8.00 38.03
C GLN A 193 18.79 -9.09 37.38
N ASP A 194 18.32 -9.73 36.33
CA ASP A 194 19.10 -10.73 35.58
C ASP A 194 20.30 -10.07 34.89
N ALA A 195 20.10 -8.91 34.26
CA ALA A 195 21.20 -8.12 33.65
C ALA A 195 22.23 -7.64 34.68
N GLN A 196 21.80 -7.23 35.87
CA GLN A 196 22.67 -6.79 36.95
C GLN A 196 23.56 -7.91 37.53
N ARG A 197 23.08 -9.16 37.51
CA ARG A 197 23.87 -10.33 37.96
C ARG A 197 24.94 -10.73 36.95
N ALA A 198 24.82 -10.31 35.68
CA ALA A 198 25.79 -10.67 34.65
C ALA A 198 27.17 -10.03 34.94
N ARG A 199 28.25 -10.79 34.70
CA ARG A 199 29.63 -10.27 34.78
C ARG A 199 29.88 -9.30 33.61
N HIS A 200 30.74 -8.30 33.83
CA HIS A 200 31.09 -7.33 32.81
C HIS A 200 31.58 -8.01 31.52
N ASP A 201 32.51 -8.96 31.63
CA ASP A 201 33.04 -9.68 30.46
C ASP A 201 31.98 -10.45 29.69
N THR A 202 30.96 -10.98 30.39
CA THR A 202 29.82 -11.66 29.76
C THR A 202 28.98 -10.69 28.95
N ILE A 203 28.79 -9.46 29.44
CA ILE A 203 28.06 -8.39 28.73
C ILE A 203 28.86 -7.96 27.50
N VAL A 204 30.18 -7.75 27.65
CA VAL A 204 31.09 -7.39 26.54
C VAL A 204 31.07 -8.48 25.45
N ALA A 205 31.25 -9.74 25.85
CA ALA A 205 31.22 -10.87 24.92
C ALA A 205 29.90 -10.99 24.18
N PHE A 206 28.76 -10.76 24.84
CA PHE A 206 27.45 -10.73 24.21
C PHE A 206 27.36 -9.66 23.10
N PHE A 207 27.73 -8.44 23.40
CA PHE A 207 27.69 -7.35 22.43
C PHE A 207 28.62 -7.59 21.24
N HIS A 208 29.82 -8.13 21.49
CA HIS A 208 30.77 -8.48 20.43
C HIS A 208 30.24 -9.59 19.52
N ALA A 209 29.59 -10.60 20.10
CA ALA A 209 28.91 -11.68 19.32
C ALA A 209 27.82 -11.14 18.41
N HIS A 210 27.19 -10.01 18.75
CA HIS A 210 26.17 -9.32 17.95
C HIS A 210 26.73 -8.12 17.15
N ASN A 211 28.02 -8.11 16.84
CA ASN A 211 28.71 -7.07 16.06
C ASN A 211 28.67 -5.65 16.65
N VAL A 212 28.33 -5.48 17.92
CA VAL A 212 28.44 -4.20 18.63
C VAL A 212 29.83 -4.11 19.29
N ARG A 213 30.78 -3.55 18.52
CA ARG A 213 32.22 -3.54 18.93
C ARG A 213 32.71 -2.20 19.47
N ARG A 214 31.91 -1.12 19.39
CA ARG A 214 32.30 0.21 19.87
C ARG A 214 32.36 0.22 21.39
N ALA A 215 33.58 0.20 21.96
CA ALA A 215 33.83 0.09 23.41
C ALA A 215 33.00 1.12 24.21
N SER A 216 33.02 2.41 23.81
CA SER A 216 32.28 3.47 24.50
C SER A 216 30.76 3.23 24.57
N VAL A 217 30.18 2.45 23.64
CA VAL A 217 28.74 2.08 23.66
C VAL A 217 28.53 0.90 24.60
N VAL A 218 29.41 -0.10 24.53
CA VAL A 218 29.33 -1.31 25.35
C VAL A 218 29.53 -0.96 26.83
N ASP A 219 30.59 -0.20 27.16
CA ASP A 219 30.91 0.21 28.52
C ASP A 219 29.81 1.07 29.14
N ARG A 220 29.27 2.05 28.38
CA ARG A 220 28.17 2.88 28.85
C ARG A 220 26.92 2.02 29.16
N ARG A 221 26.59 1.04 28.30
CA ARG A 221 25.47 0.14 28.56
C ARG A 221 25.72 -0.76 29.75
N ALA A 222 26.91 -1.35 29.86
CA ALA A 222 27.28 -2.18 31.00
C ALA A 222 27.25 -1.41 32.33
N GLN A 223 27.71 -0.17 32.33
CA GLN A 223 27.64 0.70 33.50
C GLN A 223 26.20 1.06 33.86
N ALA A 224 25.37 1.45 32.87
CA ALA A 224 23.95 1.75 33.06
C ALA A 224 23.24 0.55 33.70
N MET A 225 23.44 -0.68 33.18
CA MET A 225 22.86 -1.89 33.74
C MET A 225 23.15 -2.05 35.23
N LYS A 226 24.37 -1.72 35.69
CA LYS A 226 24.78 -1.87 37.08
C LYS A 226 24.22 -0.78 38.00
N SER A 227 24.06 0.44 37.53
CA SER A 227 23.64 1.60 38.31
C SER A 227 22.13 1.84 38.36
N GLU A 228 21.36 1.28 37.42
CA GLU A 228 19.93 1.49 37.34
C GLU A 228 19.13 0.81 38.47
N VAL A 229 17.98 1.39 38.81
CA VAL A 229 17.10 0.88 39.85
C VAL A 229 15.89 0.20 39.20
N PRO A 230 15.48 -0.99 39.64
CA PRO A 230 14.27 -1.64 39.14
C PRO A 230 13.03 -0.78 39.34
N LEU A 231 12.18 -0.71 38.34
CA LEU A 231 10.87 -0.02 38.46
C LEU A 231 10.00 -0.70 39.50
N THR A 232 10.03 -2.02 39.56
CA THR A 232 9.32 -2.85 40.54
C THR A 232 10.11 -4.11 40.84
N SER A 233 9.87 -4.67 42.03
CA SER A 233 10.32 -6.02 42.41
C SER A 233 9.16 -6.98 42.63
N ASP A 234 7.92 -6.56 42.28
CA ASP A 234 6.71 -7.37 42.45
C ASP A 234 6.69 -8.53 41.43
N PRO A 235 6.75 -9.80 41.90
CA PRO A 235 6.68 -10.96 41.02
C PRO A 235 5.36 -11.03 40.23
N ALA A 236 4.25 -10.53 40.78
CA ALA A 236 2.96 -10.52 40.11
C ALA A 236 2.93 -9.60 38.88
N VAL A 237 3.86 -8.66 38.77
CA VAL A 237 4.07 -7.81 37.58
C VAL A 237 5.12 -8.41 36.65
N ILE A 238 6.25 -8.87 37.21
CA ILE A 238 7.42 -9.29 36.43
C ILE A 238 7.15 -10.62 35.71
N GLU A 239 6.64 -11.64 36.42
CA GLU A 239 6.52 -13.00 35.85
C GLU A 239 5.54 -13.06 34.65
N PRO A 240 4.32 -12.50 34.74
CA PRO A 240 3.43 -12.47 33.56
C PRO A 240 4.03 -11.67 32.40
N ALA A 241 4.69 -10.54 32.68
CA ALA A 241 5.30 -9.71 31.64
C ALA A 241 6.45 -10.45 30.92
N ARG A 242 7.30 -11.21 31.64
CA ARG A 242 8.34 -12.07 31.05
C ARG A 242 7.75 -13.12 30.10
N HIS A 243 6.66 -13.77 30.47
CA HIS A 243 5.96 -14.73 29.60
C HIS A 243 5.39 -14.08 28.34
N ILE A 244 4.80 -12.88 28.47
CA ILE A 244 4.31 -12.14 27.30
C ILE A 244 5.48 -11.76 26.38
N VAL A 245 6.58 -11.23 26.92
CA VAL A 245 7.77 -10.89 26.15
C VAL A 245 8.34 -12.11 25.44
N ALA A 246 8.49 -13.24 26.13
CA ALA A 246 8.98 -14.49 25.57
C ALA A 246 8.10 -14.99 24.39
N ALA A 247 6.79 -14.76 24.44
CA ALA A 247 5.88 -15.09 23.34
C ALA A 247 5.94 -14.09 22.16
N LEU A 248 6.33 -12.84 22.39
CA LEU A 248 6.41 -11.81 21.34
C LEU A 248 7.72 -11.84 20.54
N LEU A 249 8.84 -12.24 21.15
CA LEU A 249 10.14 -12.25 20.49
C LEU A 249 10.20 -13.19 19.27
N PRO A 250 9.73 -14.43 19.32
CA PRO A 250 9.67 -15.30 18.13
C PRO A 250 8.79 -14.72 17.02
N GLN A 251 7.68 -14.05 17.35
CA GLN A 251 6.81 -13.39 16.37
C GLN A 251 7.56 -12.26 15.66
N LEU A 252 8.31 -11.43 16.41
CA LEU A 252 9.11 -10.35 15.84
C LEU A 252 10.17 -10.89 14.87
N ARG A 253 10.86 -11.98 15.23
CA ARG A 253 11.84 -12.64 14.35
C ARG A 253 11.21 -13.22 13.11
N ALA A 254 10.10 -13.92 13.24
CA ALA A 254 9.40 -14.51 12.10
C ALA A 254 8.94 -13.43 11.10
N LEU A 255 8.38 -12.31 11.60
CA LEU A 255 7.99 -11.18 10.76
C LEU A 255 9.19 -10.53 10.06
N SER A 256 10.30 -10.35 10.77
CA SER A 256 11.53 -9.80 10.18
C SER A 256 12.11 -10.70 9.10
N ALA A 257 12.17 -12.00 9.34
CA ALA A 257 12.61 -12.98 8.34
C ALA A 257 11.68 -13.00 7.11
N GLY A 258 10.36 -12.96 7.32
CA GLY A 258 9.37 -12.88 6.24
C GLY A 258 9.54 -11.61 5.39
N ILE A 259 9.79 -10.46 6.00
CA ILE A 259 10.05 -9.20 5.28
C ILE A 259 11.31 -9.33 4.42
N VAL A 260 12.40 -9.89 4.93
CA VAL A 260 13.65 -10.10 4.17
C VAL A 260 13.43 -11.04 2.98
N SER A 261 12.66 -12.12 3.18
CA SER A 261 12.30 -13.05 2.11
C SER A 261 11.50 -12.36 0.99
N LEU A 262 10.49 -11.55 1.38
CA LEU A 262 9.70 -10.77 0.40
C LEU A 262 10.56 -9.71 -0.30
N ASP A 263 11.48 -9.04 0.40
CA ASP A 263 12.40 -8.07 -0.20
C ASP A 263 13.28 -8.72 -1.29
N SER A 264 13.77 -9.93 -1.07
CA SER A 264 14.55 -10.69 -2.05
C SER A 264 13.72 -11.02 -3.30
N GLU A 265 12.49 -11.48 -3.12
CA GLU A 265 11.60 -11.82 -4.24
C GLU A 265 11.15 -10.55 -5.01
N ILE A 266 10.85 -9.46 -4.31
CA ILE A 266 10.55 -8.15 -4.92
C ILE A 266 11.71 -7.68 -5.79
N ALA A 267 12.95 -7.79 -5.30
CA ALA A 267 14.13 -7.39 -6.06
C ALA A 267 14.29 -8.20 -7.36
N ILE A 268 14.02 -9.51 -7.33
CA ILE A 268 14.04 -10.38 -8.51
C ILE A 268 13.01 -9.90 -9.54
N ARG A 269 11.74 -9.70 -9.12
CA ARG A 269 10.67 -9.25 -10.01
C ARG A 269 10.93 -7.85 -10.58
N CYS A 270 11.44 -6.94 -9.78
CA CYS A 270 11.77 -5.59 -10.22
C CYS A 270 12.83 -5.59 -11.36
N ARG A 271 13.84 -6.46 -11.27
CA ARG A 271 14.87 -6.56 -12.32
C ARG A 271 14.34 -7.07 -13.66
N ALA A 272 13.29 -7.88 -13.64
CA ALA A 272 12.62 -8.37 -14.83
C ALA A 272 11.75 -7.30 -15.53
N LEU A 273 11.33 -6.25 -14.80
CA LEU A 273 10.42 -5.24 -15.32
C LEU A 273 11.18 -4.07 -15.97
N PRO A 274 10.92 -3.76 -17.24
CA PRO A 274 11.70 -2.77 -18.01
C PRO A 274 11.61 -1.35 -17.45
N ASP A 275 10.52 -1.00 -16.79
CA ASP A 275 10.29 0.34 -16.24
C ASP A 275 10.89 0.57 -14.84
N TYR A 276 11.51 -0.45 -14.23
CA TYR A 276 12.04 -0.33 -12.85
C TYR A 276 13.07 0.81 -12.71
N HIS A 277 13.94 0.99 -13.71
CA HIS A 277 14.94 2.05 -13.70
C HIS A 277 14.36 3.46 -13.57
N LEU A 278 13.13 3.70 -14.07
CA LEU A 278 12.44 4.99 -13.95
C LEU A 278 12.17 5.39 -12.49
N PHE A 279 12.05 4.40 -11.61
CA PHE A 279 11.73 4.58 -10.21
C PHE A 279 12.92 4.36 -9.28
N ALA A 280 13.87 3.52 -9.68
CA ALA A 280 15.06 3.21 -8.88
C ALA A 280 16.00 4.42 -8.70
N GLU A 281 16.08 5.28 -9.72
CA GLU A 281 16.94 6.48 -9.72
C GLU A 281 16.29 7.69 -9.04
N LEU A 282 15.06 7.56 -8.54
CA LEU A 282 14.37 8.67 -7.89
C LEU A 282 15.01 9.02 -6.53
N PRO A 283 15.11 10.32 -6.20
CA PRO A 283 15.68 10.74 -4.93
C PRO A 283 14.92 10.14 -3.74
N GLY A 284 15.67 9.50 -2.84
CA GLY A 284 15.11 8.88 -1.64
C GLY A 284 14.20 7.67 -1.86
N ALA A 285 14.15 7.10 -3.06
CA ALA A 285 13.30 5.94 -3.33
C ALA A 285 13.85 4.65 -2.74
N GLY A 286 15.14 4.37 -2.93
CA GLY A 286 15.72 3.08 -2.59
C GLY A 286 14.91 1.92 -3.20
N GLU A 287 15.23 0.69 -2.86
CA GLU A 287 14.55 -0.48 -3.43
C GLU A 287 13.07 -0.56 -2.99
N VAL A 288 12.77 -0.16 -1.75
CA VAL A 288 11.42 -0.26 -1.18
C VAL A 288 10.42 0.68 -1.87
N PHE A 289 10.76 1.96 -2.03
CA PHE A 289 9.84 2.88 -2.67
C PHE A 289 9.83 2.74 -4.18
N ALA A 290 10.97 2.40 -4.81
CA ALA A 290 11.03 2.14 -6.24
C ALA A 290 10.07 1.02 -6.66
N SER A 291 10.08 -0.11 -5.95
CA SER A 291 9.18 -1.23 -6.21
C SER A 291 7.71 -0.88 -5.98
N ARG A 292 7.40 -0.13 -4.92
CA ARG A 292 6.03 0.32 -4.59
C ARG A 292 5.50 1.34 -5.62
N LEU A 293 6.35 2.24 -6.10
CA LEU A 293 6.00 3.23 -7.13
C LEU A 293 5.76 2.54 -8.47
N LEU A 294 6.64 1.61 -8.86
CA LEU A 294 6.46 0.80 -10.06
C LEU A 294 5.13 0.03 -10.03
N ALA A 295 4.83 -0.64 -8.90
CA ALA A 295 3.56 -1.34 -8.70
C ALA A 295 2.34 -0.41 -8.78
N ALA A 296 2.46 0.84 -8.32
CA ALA A 296 1.39 1.83 -8.37
C ALA A 296 1.09 2.32 -9.80
N PHE A 297 2.12 2.58 -10.60
CA PHE A 297 1.98 3.01 -11.99
C PHE A 297 1.59 1.85 -12.92
N GLY A 298 2.17 0.66 -12.70
CA GLY A 298 2.00 -0.48 -13.59
C GLY A 298 2.68 -0.27 -14.95
N GLU A 299 2.37 -1.14 -15.91
CA GLU A 299 2.97 -1.12 -17.24
C GLU A 299 2.07 -0.53 -18.33
N GLN A 300 0.75 -0.41 -18.08
CA GLN A 300 -0.24 0.04 -19.06
C GLN A 300 -0.37 1.56 -19.08
N ARG A 301 0.18 2.21 -20.13
CA ARG A 301 0.21 3.68 -20.26
C ARG A 301 -1.15 4.32 -20.48
N ASP A 302 -2.07 3.62 -21.09
CA ASP A 302 -3.44 4.04 -21.37
C ASP A 302 -4.41 3.89 -20.19
N ARG A 303 -3.96 3.23 -19.12
CA ARG A 303 -4.74 3.04 -17.90
C ARG A 303 -5.26 4.36 -17.33
N PHE A 304 -4.48 5.41 -17.40
CA PHE A 304 -4.82 6.74 -16.91
C PHE A 304 -4.75 7.77 -18.03
N ALA A 305 -5.82 8.52 -18.26
CA ALA A 305 -5.90 9.53 -19.30
C ALA A 305 -4.87 10.66 -19.11
N ASN A 306 -4.51 10.97 -17.86
CA ASN A 306 -3.55 12.02 -17.52
C ASN A 306 -3.12 11.92 -16.05
N ALA A 307 -2.14 12.74 -15.66
CA ALA A 307 -1.64 12.80 -14.29
C ALA A 307 -2.72 13.12 -13.24
N ALA A 308 -3.73 13.93 -13.59
CA ALA A 308 -4.81 14.26 -12.66
C ALA A 308 -5.71 13.05 -12.35
N ALA A 309 -5.94 12.18 -13.34
CA ALA A 309 -6.64 10.92 -13.14
C ALA A 309 -5.85 10.00 -12.19
N PHE A 310 -4.53 9.90 -12.38
CA PHE A 310 -3.65 9.14 -11.52
C PHE A 310 -3.60 9.71 -10.09
N GLN A 311 -3.49 11.05 -9.92
CA GLN A 311 -3.54 11.71 -8.61
C GLN A 311 -4.84 11.41 -7.83
N LYS A 312 -5.96 11.34 -8.55
CA LYS A 312 -7.26 10.94 -7.96
C LYS A 312 -7.24 9.47 -7.54
N TYR A 313 -6.73 8.59 -8.39
CA TYR A 313 -6.64 7.14 -8.15
C TYR A 313 -5.81 6.82 -6.90
N VAL A 314 -4.61 7.41 -6.79
CA VAL A 314 -3.73 7.19 -5.63
C VAL A 314 -4.14 8.01 -4.39
N GLY A 315 -5.21 8.78 -4.44
CA GLY A 315 -5.75 9.50 -3.29
C GLY A 315 -4.99 10.74 -2.86
N ILE A 316 -4.11 11.28 -3.70
CA ILE A 316 -3.35 12.52 -3.41
C ILE A 316 -4.14 13.77 -3.83
N ALA A 317 -4.95 13.70 -4.89
CA ALA A 317 -5.81 14.81 -5.27
C ALA A 317 -6.88 15.07 -4.20
N PRO A 318 -7.04 16.32 -3.73
CA PRO A 318 -8.09 16.67 -2.79
C PRO A 318 -9.48 16.51 -3.42
N VAL A 319 -10.50 16.47 -2.59
CA VAL A 319 -11.91 16.58 -3.00
C VAL A 319 -12.34 18.01 -2.75
N THR A 320 -12.91 18.63 -3.78
CA THR A 320 -13.47 19.99 -3.69
C THR A 320 -14.98 19.88 -3.77
N GLU A 321 -15.66 20.37 -2.75
CA GLU A 321 -17.11 20.49 -2.72
C GLU A 321 -17.51 21.97 -2.75
N ARG A 322 -18.53 22.28 -3.54
CA ARG A 322 -19.09 23.62 -3.64
C ARG A 322 -20.60 23.56 -3.45
N SER A 323 -21.12 24.44 -2.64
CA SER A 323 -22.55 24.62 -2.44
C SER A 323 -22.85 26.11 -2.28
N GLY A 324 -23.45 26.72 -3.29
CA GLY A 324 -23.61 28.17 -3.37
C GLY A 324 -22.25 28.89 -3.27
N ASN A 325 -22.14 29.82 -2.34
CA ASN A 325 -20.91 30.57 -2.08
C ASN A 325 -19.91 29.83 -1.17
N LYS A 326 -20.26 28.66 -0.66
CA LYS A 326 -19.37 27.88 0.21
C LYS A 326 -18.52 26.94 -0.59
N HIS A 327 -17.23 26.85 -0.22
CA HIS A 327 -16.24 26.04 -0.87
C HIS A 327 -15.42 25.27 0.18
N TRP A 328 -15.39 23.95 0.08
CA TRP A 328 -14.60 23.07 0.96
C TRP A 328 -13.59 22.27 0.16
N VAL A 329 -12.42 22.15 0.72
CA VAL A 329 -11.38 21.27 0.21
C VAL A 329 -11.02 20.28 1.31
N HIS A 330 -11.28 19.03 1.06
CA HIS A 330 -11.00 18.00 2.04
C HIS A 330 -10.27 16.79 1.46
N TRP A 331 -9.88 15.91 2.34
CA TRP A 331 -9.11 14.72 2.04
C TRP A 331 -9.94 13.70 1.25
N ARG A 332 -9.31 13.03 0.28
CA ARG A 332 -9.95 11.93 -0.46
C ARG A 332 -9.89 10.64 0.35
N TRP A 333 -11.00 10.28 0.99
CA TRP A 333 -11.10 9.06 1.77
C TRP A 333 -11.22 7.80 0.90
N ALA A 334 -12.02 7.86 -0.14
CA ALA A 334 -12.22 6.77 -1.10
C ALA A 334 -11.04 6.64 -2.06
N CYS A 335 -10.01 5.92 -1.63
CA CYS A 335 -8.83 5.60 -2.43
C CYS A 335 -8.09 4.39 -1.83
N PRO A 336 -7.25 3.67 -2.60
CA PRO A 336 -6.38 2.63 -2.08
C PRO A 336 -5.39 3.22 -1.06
N ARG A 337 -5.56 2.84 0.22
CA ARG A 337 -4.73 3.38 1.33
C ARG A 337 -3.25 3.13 1.12
N PHE A 338 -2.90 1.94 0.64
CA PHE A 338 -1.52 1.57 0.34
C PHE A 338 -0.86 2.52 -0.66
N LEU A 339 -1.54 2.83 -1.77
CA LEU A 339 -1.00 3.73 -2.79
C LEU A 339 -0.79 5.15 -2.25
N ARG A 340 -1.79 5.71 -1.58
CA ARG A 340 -1.67 7.04 -0.96
C ARG A 340 -0.49 7.11 0.00
N GLN A 341 -0.34 6.10 0.86
CA GLN A 341 0.74 6.02 1.82
C GLN A 341 2.10 5.91 1.13
N THR A 342 2.20 5.13 0.04
CA THR A 342 3.41 5.03 -0.77
C THR A 342 3.91 6.40 -1.23
N PHE A 343 3.02 7.22 -1.82
CA PHE A 343 3.42 8.55 -2.29
C PHE A 343 3.76 9.51 -1.15
N VAL A 344 3.02 9.49 -0.04
CA VAL A 344 3.28 10.36 1.10
C VAL A 344 4.62 10.03 1.77
N GLU A 345 4.91 8.75 1.99
CA GLU A 345 6.15 8.29 2.62
C GLU A 345 7.37 8.54 1.71
N TRP A 346 7.28 8.16 0.43
CA TRP A 346 8.38 8.38 -0.50
C TRP A 346 8.68 9.88 -0.66
N VAL A 347 7.67 10.72 -0.79
CA VAL A 347 7.86 12.16 -0.95
C VAL A 347 8.53 12.77 0.28
N ALA A 348 8.20 12.33 1.48
CA ALA A 348 8.92 12.76 2.69
C ALA A 348 10.40 12.33 2.64
N SER A 349 10.67 11.10 2.17
CA SER A 349 12.04 10.60 1.97
C SER A 349 12.79 11.35 0.86
N SER A 350 12.12 11.90 -0.15
CA SER A 350 12.77 12.62 -1.25
C SER A 350 13.33 13.99 -0.86
N ILE A 351 12.83 14.60 0.22
CA ILE A 351 13.19 15.97 0.62
C ILE A 351 14.70 16.14 0.86
N PRO A 352 15.39 15.28 1.65
CA PRO A 352 16.82 15.42 1.88
C PRO A 352 17.68 15.05 0.66
N HIS A 353 17.09 14.47 -0.38
CA HIS A 353 17.80 13.94 -1.56
C HIS A 353 17.49 14.70 -2.87
N SER A 354 16.73 15.80 -2.81
CA SER A 354 16.36 16.60 -3.97
C SER A 354 16.30 18.08 -3.63
N PHE A 355 17.10 18.88 -4.32
CA PHE A 355 17.16 20.33 -4.13
C PHE A 355 15.82 21.02 -4.34
N TRP A 356 15.12 20.71 -5.43
CA TRP A 356 13.84 21.34 -5.70
C TRP A 356 12.74 20.88 -4.74
N ALA A 357 12.77 19.62 -4.30
CA ALA A 357 11.80 19.10 -3.33
C ALA A 357 12.00 19.77 -1.97
N ARG A 358 13.25 19.94 -1.53
CA ARG A 358 13.60 20.70 -0.34
C ARG A 358 13.15 22.15 -0.45
N ALA A 359 13.53 22.85 -1.51
CA ALA A 359 13.13 24.24 -1.74
C ALA A 359 11.61 24.43 -1.76
N PHE A 360 10.88 23.48 -2.37
CA PHE A 360 9.42 23.46 -2.35
C PHE A 360 8.88 23.31 -0.93
N TYR A 361 9.42 22.38 -0.18
CA TYR A 361 9.03 22.12 1.21
C TYR A 361 9.27 23.36 2.07
N ASP A 362 10.46 23.92 2.04
CA ASP A 362 10.84 25.10 2.85
C ASP A 362 10.02 26.34 2.48
N SER A 363 9.75 26.57 1.19
CA SER A 363 8.85 27.63 0.71
C SER A 363 7.43 27.54 1.28
N HIS A 364 6.89 26.32 1.44
CA HIS A 364 5.56 26.12 2.02
C HIS A 364 5.58 26.25 3.53
N LYS A 365 6.63 25.77 4.19
CA LYS A 365 6.84 25.95 5.62
C LYS A 365 6.96 27.42 6.01
N ALA A 366 7.70 28.22 5.23
CA ALA A 366 7.81 29.66 5.41
C ALA A 366 6.47 30.41 5.31
N LYS A 367 5.49 29.85 4.56
CA LYS A 367 4.12 30.34 4.47
C LYS A 367 3.18 29.84 5.56
N GLY A 368 3.70 29.14 6.60
CA GLY A 368 2.92 28.62 7.71
C GLY A 368 2.19 27.30 7.44
N ALA A 369 2.46 26.61 6.31
CA ALA A 369 1.82 25.34 6.03
C ALA A 369 2.27 24.24 7.01
N SER A 370 1.36 23.37 7.43
CA SER A 370 1.71 22.22 8.24
C SER A 370 2.56 21.22 7.47
N HIS A 371 3.37 20.38 8.17
CA HIS A 371 4.19 19.33 7.56
C HIS A 371 3.35 18.46 6.62
N ASN A 372 2.27 17.89 7.12
CA ASN A 372 1.43 16.98 6.34
C ASN A 372 0.76 17.65 5.12
N ALA A 373 0.39 18.92 5.20
CA ALA A 373 -0.16 19.64 4.07
C ALA A 373 0.91 19.88 3.00
N THR A 374 2.13 20.22 3.42
CA THR A 374 3.27 20.43 2.52
C THR A 374 3.68 19.14 1.80
N ILE A 375 3.77 18.00 2.53
CA ILE A 375 4.07 16.68 1.92
C ILE A 375 3.02 16.33 0.86
N ARG A 376 1.73 16.56 1.11
CA ARG A 376 0.68 16.29 0.13
C ARG A 376 0.78 17.18 -1.11
N ALA A 377 1.06 18.48 -0.92
CA ALA A 377 1.27 19.41 -2.02
C ALA A 377 2.49 19.02 -2.86
N LEU A 378 3.58 18.58 -2.21
CA LEU A 378 4.77 18.08 -2.89
C LEU A 378 4.48 16.77 -3.63
N ALA A 379 3.73 15.83 -3.02
CA ALA A 379 3.31 14.59 -3.66
C ALA A 379 2.45 14.85 -4.91
N PHE A 380 1.53 15.81 -4.84
CA PHE A 380 0.74 16.24 -5.98
C PHE A 380 1.62 16.71 -7.15
N LYS A 381 2.70 17.42 -6.85
CA LYS A 381 3.65 17.92 -7.86
C LYS A 381 4.55 16.80 -8.39
N TRP A 382 5.08 15.93 -7.49
CA TRP A 382 5.88 14.78 -7.87
C TRP A 382 5.14 13.84 -8.82
N ILE A 383 3.88 13.53 -8.55
CA ILE A 383 3.08 12.67 -9.42
C ILE A 383 3.01 13.20 -10.85
N ARG A 384 2.88 14.51 -11.04
CA ARG A 384 2.87 15.10 -12.39
C ARG A 384 4.20 14.89 -13.12
N ILE A 385 5.32 15.00 -12.40
CA ILE A 385 6.66 14.74 -12.94
C ILE A 385 6.80 13.27 -13.30
N LEU A 386 6.51 12.38 -12.35
CA LEU A 386 6.63 10.95 -12.54
C LEU A 386 5.71 10.42 -13.65
N PHE A 387 4.49 10.92 -13.71
CA PHE A 387 3.55 10.54 -14.76
C PHE A 387 4.12 10.86 -16.15
N ARG A 388 4.78 12.01 -16.30
CA ARG A 388 5.47 12.36 -17.55
C ARG A 388 6.65 11.43 -17.81
N CYS A 389 7.51 11.20 -16.81
CA CYS A 389 8.63 10.27 -16.92
C CYS A 389 8.16 8.87 -17.35
N TRP A 390 7.09 8.38 -16.73
CA TRP A 390 6.51 7.07 -17.02
C TRP A 390 5.92 6.99 -18.43
N ILE A 391 5.15 8.00 -18.89
CA ILE A 391 4.61 8.06 -20.25
C ILE A 391 5.73 8.08 -21.29
N ASP A 392 6.72 8.96 -21.09
CA ASP A 392 7.82 9.17 -22.02
C ASP A 392 8.94 8.11 -21.89
N ARG A 393 8.84 7.19 -20.92
CA ARG A 393 9.87 6.20 -20.56
C ARG A 393 11.25 6.83 -20.33
N THR A 394 11.28 8.00 -19.72
CA THR A 394 12.49 8.78 -19.49
C THR A 394 12.70 8.99 -18.00
N PRO A 395 13.87 8.63 -17.43
CA PRO A 395 14.15 8.86 -16.01
C PRO A 395 14.03 10.34 -15.61
N HIS A 396 13.75 10.58 -14.34
CA HIS A 396 13.74 11.95 -13.80
C HIS A 396 15.15 12.54 -13.85
N ASN A 397 15.25 13.76 -14.39
CA ASN A 397 16.48 14.52 -14.41
C ASN A 397 16.28 15.84 -13.65
N GLU A 398 16.88 15.94 -12.47
CA GLU A 398 16.72 17.10 -11.60
C GLU A 398 17.34 18.34 -12.19
N SER A 399 18.52 18.27 -12.80
CA SER A 399 19.20 19.41 -13.42
C SER A 399 18.35 20.03 -14.53
N ARG A 400 17.75 19.18 -15.39
CA ARG A 400 16.81 19.63 -16.44
C ARG A 400 15.56 20.29 -15.82
N TYR A 401 15.06 19.74 -14.70
CA TYR A 401 13.90 20.30 -14.02
C TYR A 401 14.21 21.67 -13.38
N LEU A 402 15.37 21.80 -12.72
CA LEU A 402 15.85 23.06 -12.15
C LEU A 402 16.05 24.13 -13.22
N ALA A 403 16.67 23.79 -14.35
CA ALA A 403 16.81 24.70 -15.49
C ALA A 403 15.44 25.20 -16.01
N ALA A 404 14.44 24.32 -16.07
CA ALA A 404 13.08 24.71 -16.45
C ALA A 404 12.42 25.64 -15.41
N LEU A 405 12.70 25.48 -14.12
CA LEU A 405 12.24 26.37 -13.05
C LEU A 405 12.93 27.74 -13.15
N GLN A 406 14.22 27.77 -13.46
CA GLN A 406 14.99 29.04 -13.68
C GLN A 406 14.41 29.80 -14.85
N LYS A 407 14.19 29.17 -15.99
CA LYS A 407 13.61 29.79 -17.19
C LYS A 407 12.22 30.38 -16.93
N ARG A 408 11.46 29.85 -15.97
CA ARG A 408 10.13 30.34 -15.56
C ARG A 408 10.16 31.30 -14.39
N HIS A 409 11.35 31.73 -13.96
CA HIS A 409 11.55 32.61 -12.80
C HIS A 409 10.79 32.15 -11.56
N SER A 410 10.82 30.81 -11.29
CA SER A 410 10.06 30.22 -10.20
C SER A 410 10.54 30.74 -8.84
N PRO A 411 9.63 31.28 -7.99
CA PRO A 411 10.00 31.79 -6.66
C PRO A 411 10.55 30.74 -5.71
N ILE A 412 10.36 29.46 -6.00
CA ILE A 412 10.87 28.35 -5.22
C ILE A 412 12.40 28.34 -5.19
N LEU A 413 13.06 28.79 -6.27
CA LEU A 413 14.51 28.81 -6.39
C LEU A 413 15.21 29.70 -5.35
N LYS A 414 14.50 30.69 -4.80
CA LYS A 414 15.04 31.54 -3.71
C LYS A 414 15.32 30.71 -2.44
N PHE A 415 14.66 29.59 -2.27
CA PHE A 415 14.84 28.65 -1.15
C PHE A 415 15.86 27.55 -1.47
N ALA A 416 16.16 27.30 -2.76
CA ALA A 416 17.17 26.34 -3.18
C ALA A 416 18.62 26.84 -2.99
N ALA A 417 18.82 28.16 -2.93
CA ALA A 417 20.13 28.79 -2.77
C ALA A 417 20.61 28.94 -1.32
N GLN A 418 19.79 28.55 -0.34
CA GLN A 418 20.11 28.59 1.09
C GLN A 418 20.41 27.17 1.58
N ASP A 419 21.53 26.58 1.11
CA ASP A 419 22.08 25.37 1.73
C ASP A 419 22.97 25.83 2.89
N PRO A 420 22.68 25.45 4.14
CA PRO A 420 23.68 25.51 5.18
C PRO A 420 24.58 24.30 5.02
N SER A 421 25.78 24.53 4.54
CA SER A 421 26.94 23.64 4.61
C SER A 421 27.09 22.91 5.98
#